data_98a729f732c9e65988687c440cddd8eb
#
_entry.id   98a729f732c9e65988687c440cddd8eb
#
_cell.length_a   1.000
_cell.length_b   1.000
_cell.length_c   1.000
_cell.angle_alpha   90.00
_cell.angle_beta   90.00
_cell.angle_gamma   90.00
#
_symmetry.space_group_name_H-M   'P 1'
#
loop_
_entity.id
_entity.type
_entity.pdbx_description
1 polymer ?
#
loop_
_entity_poly.entity_id
_entity_poly.type
_entity_poly.pdbx_seq_one_letter_code
_entity_poly.pdbx_strand_id
1 'polypeptide(L)'
;INEGVQIVFDGGTASTTTINGGYQEISSGGLATNTIIDGGDQYISSGGNAIDTTIENGYQTVFSGGNATSTIINGGFQEVSSGGSATSAIINAGFQTLYDNSIASSTVINNGFQLISSGGSSVDTTIQGGIQEVGEGGSASATTINDGFQILLSGGSATNTTINNGWQDISSGGSATQTIISGGIQTIYDGGSASEITINSGYQVISSGGSVTTTTIYRGGEQSITNAGLATGTIIRGGEQRVS
;
A
#
# COMPACT_ATOMS: atom_id res chain seq x y z
N ILE A 1 10.54 27.85 7.06
CA ILE A 1 10.26 27.76 8.51
C ILE A 1 11.43 27.01 9.15
N ASN A 2 12.27 27.68 9.95
CA ASN A 2 13.44 27.04 10.57
C ASN A 2 13.17 26.54 12.00
N GLU A 3 12.46 27.31 12.81
CA GLU A 3 12.07 26.93 14.19
C GLU A 3 10.71 27.56 14.57
N GLY A 4 9.95 27.98 13.59
CA GLY A 4 8.69 28.72 13.80
C GLY A 4 7.47 27.90 13.42
N VAL A 5 6.33 28.58 13.42
CA VAL A 5 5.03 28.01 13.10
C VAL A 5 4.38 28.83 12.01
N GLN A 6 3.83 28.17 10.99
CA GLN A 6 2.94 28.78 10.02
C GLN A 6 1.57 28.12 10.12
N ILE A 7 0.53 28.92 10.32
CA ILE A 7 -0.86 28.44 10.37
C ILE A 7 -1.60 28.95 9.14
N VAL A 8 -2.22 28.04 8.39
CA VAL A 8 -2.97 28.33 7.16
C VAL A 8 -4.42 27.89 7.36
N PHE A 9 -5.36 28.82 7.40
CA PHE A 9 -6.77 28.55 7.66
C PHE A 9 -7.68 29.60 6.99
N ASP A 10 -8.99 29.41 7.02
CA ASP A 10 -10.01 30.33 6.51
C ASP A 10 -9.78 30.86 5.10
N GLY A 11 -9.48 29.98 4.15
CA GLY A 11 -9.17 30.35 2.77
C GLY A 11 -7.77 30.94 2.55
N GLY A 12 -6.93 30.90 3.59
CA GLY A 12 -5.51 31.25 3.46
C GLY A 12 -4.76 30.31 2.53
N THR A 13 -3.78 30.84 1.81
CA THR A 13 -2.92 30.05 0.93
C THR A 13 -1.46 30.29 1.28
N ALA A 14 -0.72 29.19 1.50
CA ALA A 14 0.75 29.20 1.59
C ALA A 14 1.32 28.49 0.38
N SER A 15 2.26 29.12 -0.30
CA SER A 15 2.93 28.52 -1.46
C SER A 15 4.44 28.55 -1.30
N THR A 16 5.09 27.49 -1.80
CA THR A 16 6.56 27.38 -1.83
C THR A 16 7.19 27.51 -0.42
N THR A 17 6.59 26.82 0.57
CA THR A 17 7.10 26.82 1.94
C THR A 17 8.18 25.76 2.11
N THR A 18 9.31 26.11 2.71
CA THR A 18 10.30 25.11 3.19
C THR A 18 10.26 25.02 4.71
N ILE A 19 10.14 23.81 5.24
CA ILE A 19 10.08 23.52 6.67
C ILE A 19 11.36 22.77 7.06
N ASN A 20 12.29 23.47 7.73
CA ASN A 20 13.59 22.89 8.11
C ASN A 20 13.63 22.43 9.58
N GLY A 21 12.70 22.85 10.43
CA GLY A 21 12.73 22.49 11.84
C GLY A 21 11.55 23.02 12.66
N GLY A 22 10.60 23.70 12.08
CA GLY A 22 9.36 24.09 12.73
C GLY A 22 8.19 23.29 12.16
N TYR A 23 7.00 23.85 12.18
CA TYR A 23 5.87 23.18 11.57
C TYR A 23 4.92 24.12 10.83
N GLN A 24 4.19 23.53 9.88
CA GLN A 24 3.09 24.16 9.19
C GLN A 24 1.79 23.43 9.55
N GLU A 25 0.78 24.15 9.99
CA GLU A 25 -0.57 23.63 10.26
C GLU A 25 -1.52 24.16 9.19
N ILE A 26 -2.30 23.25 8.58
CA ILE A 26 -3.28 23.57 7.54
C ILE A 26 -4.63 23.06 7.99
N SER A 27 -5.60 23.95 8.14
CA SER A 27 -6.94 23.60 8.65
C SER A 27 -8.03 24.51 8.07
N SER A 28 -9.27 24.13 8.25
CA SER A 28 -10.47 24.96 7.99
C SER A 28 -10.45 25.68 6.63
N GLY A 29 -10.20 24.97 5.54
CA GLY A 29 -10.19 25.57 4.19
C GLY A 29 -8.86 26.22 3.81
N GLY A 30 -7.82 26.06 4.61
CA GLY A 30 -6.45 26.45 4.26
C GLY A 30 -5.88 25.59 3.13
N LEU A 31 -5.01 26.18 2.33
CA LEU A 31 -4.31 25.51 1.22
C LEU A 31 -2.81 25.75 1.32
N ALA A 32 -2.03 24.67 1.34
CA ALA A 32 -0.58 24.74 1.14
C ALA A 32 -0.21 24.07 -0.18
N THR A 33 0.69 24.71 -0.95
CA THR A 33 1.17 24.17 -2.22
C THR A 33 2.68 24.23 -2.31
N ASN A 34 3.29 23.21 -2.94
CA ASN A 34 4.73 23.13 -3.16
C ASN A 34 5.52 23.27 -1.83
N THR A 35 5.11 22.55 -0.80
CA THR A 35 5.82 22.55 0.49
C THR A 35 6.97 21.54 0.46
N ILE A 36 8.15 21.93 0.92
CA ILE A 36 9.29 21.05 1.14
C ILE A 36 9.47 20.85 2.64
N ILE A 37 9.44 19.60 3.11
CA ILE A 37 9.69 19.24 4.51
C ILE A 37 11.08 18.62 4.59
N ASP A 38 12.02 19.33 5.21
CA ASP A 38 13.40 18.90 5.38
C ASP A 38 13.80 19.02 6.88
N GLY A 39 13.18 18.18 7.71
CA GLY A 39 13.44 18.08 9.15
C GLY A 39 12.38 18.72 10.06
N GLY A 40 11.27 19.20 9.53
CA GLY A 40 10.13 19.70 10.32
C GLY A 40 8.85 18.93 10.01
N ASP A 41 7.70 19.52 10.38
CA ASP A 41 6.42 18.83 10.30
C ASP A 41 5.37 19.62 9.53
N GLN A 42 4.49 18.92 8.83
CA GLN A 42 3.28 19.50 8.25
C GLN A 42 2.05 18.74 8.79
N TYR A 43 1.13 19.46 9.40
CA TYR A 43 -0.11 18.92 9.94
C TYR A 43 -1.30 19.38 9.09
N ILE A 44 -2.08 18.43 8.57
CA ILE A 44 -3.24 18.71 7.73
C ILE A 44 -4.48 18.25 8.49
N SER A 45 -5.22 19.20 9.02
CA SER A 45 -6.40 18.95 9.83
C SER A 45 -7.69 19.10 9.00
N SER A 46 -8.82 18.93 9.62
CA SER A 46 -10.14 18.96 8.97
C SER A 46 -10.35 20.16 8.05
N GLY A 47 -10.63 19.88 6.78
CA GLY A 47 -10.82 20.90 5.74
C GLY A 47 -9.54 21.52 5.20
N GLY A 48 -8.36 21.15 5.71
CA GLY A 48 -7.07 21.56 5.20
C GLY A 48 -6.67 20.76 3.95
N ASN A 49 -5.95 21.41 3.04
CA ASN A 49 -5.45 20.77 1.81
C ASN A 49 -3.97 21.07 1.61
N ALA A 50 -3.17 20.02 1.40
CA ALA A 50 -1.79 20.13 0.96
C ALA A 50 -1.65 19.53 -0.43
N ILE A 51 -0.99 20.25 -1.35
CA ILE A 51 -0.79 19.80 -2.72
C ILE A 51 0.70 19.95 -3.07
N ASP A 52 1.26 18.92 -3.73
CA ASP A 52 2.66 18.90 -4.16
C ASP A 52 3.64 19.11 -3.00
N THR A 53 3.46 18.33 -1.91
CA THR A 53 4.41 18.31 -0.80
C THR A 53 5.55 17.34 -1.10
N THR A 54 6.80 17.77 -0.89
CA THR A 54 7.97 16.89 -0.93
C THR A 54 8.51 16.70 0.48
N ILE A 55 8.61 15.45 0.91
CA ILE A 55 9.16 15.06 2.21
C ILE A 55 10.56 14.50 1.99
N GLU A 56 11.60 15.27 2.30
CA GLU A 56 12.99 14.82 2.30
C GLU A 56 13.33 14.13 3.63
N ASN A 57 13.04 14.82 4.74
CA ASN A 57 13.15 14.34 6.12
C ASN A 57 12.04 15.00 6.94
N GLY A 58 11.46 14.30 7.93
CA GLY A 58 10.39 14.85 8.76
C GLY A 58 9.05 14.21 8.47
N TYR A 59 7.98 14.88 8.88
CA TYR A 59 6.65 14.28 8.92
C TYR A 59 5.60 15.11 8.22
N GLN A 60 4.73 14.45 7.47
CA GLN A 60 3.42 14.98 7.09
C GLN A 60 2.34 14.12 7.74
N THR A 61 1.52 14.71 8.59
CA THR A 61 0.41 14.02 9.24
C THR A 61 -0.92 14.54 8.70
N VAL A 62 -1.72 13.63 8.15
CA VAL A 62 -3.05 13.92 7.59
C VAL A 62 -4.09 13.40 8.57
N PHE A 63 -4.75 14.30 9.28
CA PHE A 63 -5.80 13.99 10.23
C PHE A 63 -7.18 13.91 9.57
N SER A 64 -8.20 13.63 10.39
CA SER A 64 -9.59 13.52 9.97
C SER A 64 -10.06 14.70 9.12
N GLY A 65 -10.54 14.40 7.91
CA GLY A 65 -11.02 15.41 6.96
C GLY A 65 -9.92 16.28 6.34
N GLY A 66 -8.64 16.02 6.60
CA GLY A 66 -7.50 16.59 5.88
C GLY A 66 -7.22 15.86 4.59
N ASN A 67 -6.68 16.56 3.60
CA ASN A 67 -6.32 15.98 2.30
C ASN A 67 -4.90 16.33 1.91
N ALA A 68 -4.12 15.31 1.53
CA ALA A 68 -2.82 15.45 0.90
C ALA A 68 -2.89 14.93 -0.55
N THR A 69 -2.42 15.70 -1.52
CA THR A 69 -2.42 15.33 -2.93
C THR A 69 -1.01 15.46 -3.50
N SER A 70 -0.57 14.48 -4.28
CA SER A 70 0.75 14.47 -4.95
C SER A 70 1.92 14.65 -3.97
N THR A 71 1.90 13.94 -2.85
CA THR A 71 3.04 13.95 -1.91
C THR A 71 4.17 13.06 -2.43
N ILE A 72 5.38 13.59 -2.51
CA ILE A 72 6.60 12.84 -2.82
C ILE A 72 7.36 12.56 -1.53
N ILE A 73 7.58 11.29 -1.20
CA ILE A 73 8.25 10.86 0.02
C ILE A 73 9.62 10.29 -0.34
N ASN A 74 10.66 11.11 -0.22
CA ASN A 74 12.04 10.72 -0.55
C ASN A 74 12.75 10.05 0.62
N GLY A 75 12.45 10.44 1.86
CA GLY A 75 13.12 9.87 3.03
C GLY A 75 12.38 10.00 4.36
N GLY A 76 11.33 10.77 4.48
CA GLY A 76 10.58 10.96 5.72
C GLY A 76 9.32 10.10 5.81
N PHE A 77 8.32 10.62 6.50
CA PHE A 77 7.11 9.88 6.85
C PHE A 77 5.85 10.66 6.46
N GLN A 78 4.89 9.97 5.86
CA GLN A 78 3.52 10.45 5.74
C GLN A 78 2.62 9.52 6.56
N GLU A 79 1.95 10.08 7.57
CA GLU A 79 0.96 9.36 8.36
C GLU A 79 -0.44 9.85 8.00
N VAL A 80 -1.30 8.93 7.60
CA VAL A 80 -2.70 9.23 7.27
C VAL A 80 -3.58 8.51 8.28
N SER A 81 -4.27 9.28 9.12
CA SER A 81 -5.01 8.73 10.25
C SER A 81 -6.43 9.29 10.36
N SER A 82 -7.26 8.57 11.10
CA SER A 82 -8.60 9.00 11.53
C SER A 82 -9.48 9.56 10.40
N GLY A 83 -9.53 8.91 9.25
CA GLY A 83 -10.33 9.36 8.10
C GLY A 83 -9.70 10.50 7.30
N GLY A 84 -8.38 10.66 7.38
CA GLY A 84 -7.59 11.47 6.46
C GLY A 84 -7.50 10.82 5.07
N SER A 85 -7.14 11.61 4.06
CA SER A 85 -7.01 11.15 2.68
C SER A 85 -5.67 11.55 2.07
N ALA A 86 -4.99 10.60 1.42
CA ALA A 86 -3.82 10.83 0.60
C ALA A 86 -4.08 10.36 -0.84
N THR A 87 -3.79 11.19 -1.83
CA THR A 87 -4.01 10.86 -3.24
C THR A 87 -2.73 11.08 -4.03
N SER A 88 -2.40 10.13 -4.92
CA SER A 88 -1.24 10.19 -5.82
C SER A 88 0.10 10.39 -5.10
N ALA A 89 0.29 9.70 -3.97
CA ALA A 89 1.58 9.73 -3.29
C ALA A 89 2.63 8.92 -4.07
N ILE A 90 3.88 9.38 -4.07
CA ILE A 90 5.03 8.67 -4.63
C ILE A 90 6.03 8.40 -3.49
N ILE A 91 6.25 7.13 -3.18
CA ILE A 91 7.15 6.72 -2.10
C ILE A 91 8.47 6.22 -2.71
N ASN A 92 9.48 7.09 -2.73
CA ASN A 92 10.78 6.76 -3.30
C ASN A 92 11.64 5.93 -2.34
N ALA A 93 11.76 6.37 -1.06
CA ALA A 93 12.53 5.66 -0.05
C ALA A 93 12.00 5.83 1.39
N GLY A 94 10.96 6.63 1.61
CA GLY A 94 10.35 6.87 2.92
C GLY A 94 9.18 5.93 3.22
N PHE A 95 8.34 6.36 4.15
CA PHE A 95 7.24 5.57 4.70
C PHE A 95 5.91 6.29 4.57
N GLN A 96 4.87 5.56 4.17
CA GLN A 96 3.49 5.98 4.29
C GLN A 96 2.74 4.99 5.17
N THR A 97 2.06 5.47 6.20
CA THR A 97 1.28 4.62 7.10
C THR A 97 -0.18 5.06 7.11
N LEU A 98 -1.08 4.09 6.98
CA LEU A 98 -2.53 4.30 6.93
C LEU A 98 -3.18 3.65 8.15
N TYR A 99 -3.93 4.44 8.93
CA TYR A 99 -4.64 4.01 10.14
C TYR A 99 -6.11 4.44 10.14
N ASP A 100 -6.90 3.83 11.01
CA ASP A 100 -8.21 4.33 11.47
C ASP A 100 -9.16 4.84 10.37
N ASN A 101 -9.47 4.01 9.39
CA ASN A 101 -10.34 4.37 8.26
C ASN A 101 -9.75 5.47 7.34
N SER A 102 -8.44 5.65 7.34
CA SER A 102 -7.78 6.50 6.36
C SER A 102 -7.75 5.84 4.98
N ILE A 103 -7.60 6.66 3.95
CA ILE A 103 -7.57 6.19 2.56
C ILE A 103 -6.36 6.77 1.85
N ALA A 104 -5.58 5.88 1.19
CA ALA A 104 -4.63 6.28 0.16
C ALA A 104 -5.10 5.78 -1.21
N SER A 105 -5.00 6.61 -2.24
CA SER A 105 -5.37 6.22 -3.61
C SER A 105 -4.29 6.59 -4.61
N SER A 106 -4.10 5.72 -5.61
CA SER A 106 -3.13 5.91 -6.69
C SER A 106 -1.69 6.13 -6.19
N THR A 107 -1.29 5.35 -5.17
CA THR A 107 0.07 5.41 -4.62
C THR A 107 1.05 4.66 -5.51
N VAL A 108 2.23 5.24 -5.76
CA VAL A 108 3.35 4.56 -6.41
C VAL A 108 4.45 4.31 -5.40
N ILE A 109 4.86 3.06 -5.23
CA ILE A 109 5.95 2.66 -4.33
C ILE A 109 7.15 2.25 -5.18
N ASN A 110 8.18 3.11 -5.24
CA ASN A 110 9.38 2.83 -6.02
C ASN A 110 10.36 1.93 -5.24
N ASN A 111 10.84 2.38 -4.06
CA ASN A 111 11.68 1.60 -3.16
C ASN A 111 11.32 1.82 -1.68
N GLY A 112 10.27 2.56 -1.39
CA GLY A 112 9.81 2.85 -0.04
C GLY A 112 8.86 1.80 0.51
N PHE A 113 8.16 2.18 1.57
CA PHE A 113 7.31 1.28 2.34
C PHE A 113 5.93 1.90 2.59
N GLN A 114 4.88 1.15 2.31
CA GLN A 114 3.51 1.51 2.69
C GLN A 114 2.98 0.48 3.68
N LEU A 115 2.60 0.93 4.87
CA LEU A 115 1.95 0.11 5.89
C LEU A 115 0.46 0.45 5.96
N ILE A 116 -0.39 -0.55 5.88
CA ILE A 116 -1.84 -0.42 5.99
C ILE A 116 -2.31 -1.24 7.17
N SER A 117 -2.85 -0.61 8.20
CA SER A 117 -3.30 -1.29 9.42
C SER A 117 -4.50 -0.59 10.06
N SER A 118 -5.06 -1.20 11.09
CA SER A 118 -6.12 -0.60 11.92
C SER A 118 -7.30 -0.02 11.13
N GLY A 119 -7.74 -0.69 10.06
CA GLY A 119 -8.86 -0.21 9.23
C GLY A 119 -8.47 0.80 8.15
N GLY A 120 -7.18 1.04 7.93
CA GLY A 120 -6.69 1.81 6.78
C GLY A 120 -6.97 1.11 5.45
N SER A 121 -7.11 1.87 4.38
CA SER A 121 -7.40 1.36 3.04
C SER A 121 -6.50 1.97 1.99
N SER A 122 -5.99 1.13 1.09
CA SER A 122 -5.24 1.54 -0.10
C SER A 122 -5.94 1.07 -1.37
N VAL A 123 -6.06 1.96 -2.37
CA VAL A 123 -6.70 1.68 -3.66
C VAL A 123 -5.77 2.09 -4.79
N ASP A 124 -5.69 1.25 -5.84
CA ASP A 124 -4.86 1.53 -7.03
C ASP A 124 -3.38 1.79 -6.72
N THR A 125 -2.76 0.93 -5.89
CA THR A 125 -1.34 1.03 -5.61
C THR A 125 -0.50 0.33 -6.68
N THR A 126 0.56 0.99 -7.15
CA THR A 126 1.57 0.39 -8.03
C THR A 126 2.88 0.22 -7.28
N ILE A 127 3.35 -1.04 -7.13
CA ILE A 127 4.63 -1.37 -6.50
C ILE A 127 5.65 -1.62 -7.60
N GLN A 128 6.65 -0.75 -7.72
CA GLN A 128 7.72 -0.84 -8.71
C GLN A 128 8.95 -1.59 -8.18
N GLY A 129 9.21 -1.53 -6.86
CA GLY A 129 10.35 -2.18 -6.23
C GLY A 129 10.36 -2.13 -4.71
N GLY A 130 9.38 -1.49 -4.07
CA GLY A 130 9.26 -1.36 -2.62
C GLY A 130 8.34 -2.41 -2.00
N ILE A 131 7.78 -2.08 -0.84
CA ILE A 131 6.96 -2.99 -0.05
C ILE A 131 5.63 -2.33 0.32
N GLN A 132 4.54 -3.05 0.12
CA GLN A 132 3.24 -2.78 0.72
C GLN A 132 2.93 -3.88 1.73
N GLU A 133 2.80 -3.52 3.00
CA GLU A 133 2.40 -4.44 4.06
C GLU A 133 0.97 -4.14 4.49
N VAL A 134 0.15 -5.17 4.54
CA VAL A 134 -1.26 -5.08 4.94
C VAL A 134 -1.44 -5.91 6.21
N GLY A 135 -1.59 -5.23 7.33
CA GLY A 135 -1.73 -5.83 8.65
C GLY A 135 -3.17 -5.84 9.14
N GLU A 136 -3.34 -6.01 10.43
CA GLU A 136 -4.63 -6.18 11.11
C GLU A 136 -5.65 -5.11 10.73
N GLY A 137 -6.78 -5.54 10.16
CA GLY A 137 -7.87 -4.65 9.73
C GLY A 137 -7.56 -3.81 8.49
N GLY A 138 -6.34 -3.88 7.95
CA GLY A 138 -5.94 -3.18 6.73
C GLY A 138 -6.53 -3.82 5.48
N SER A 139 -6.76 -3.01 4.46
CA SER A 139 -7.30 -3.43 3.17
C SER A 139 -6.55 -2.81 1.99
N ALA A 140 -6.14 -3.63 1.03
CA ALA A 140 -5.57 -3.18 -0.24
C ALA A 140 -6.45 -3.64 -1.40
N SER A 141 -6.73 -2.78 -2.38
CA SER A 141 -7.48 -3.14 -3.57
C SER A 141 -6.83 -2.62 -4.84
N ALA A 142 -6.93 -3.38 -5.93
CA ALA A 142 -6.37 -3.04 -7.23
C ALA A 142 -4.85 -2.74 -7.17
N THR A 143 -4.10 -3.56 -6.44
CA THR A 143 -2.64 -3.42 -6.38
C THR A 143 -1.98 -4.05 -7.60
N THR A 144 -1.07 -3.34 -8.25
CA THR A 144 -0.22 -3.87 -9.32
C THR A 144 1.21 -4.00 -8.81
N ILE A 145 1.75 -5.22 -8.81
CA ILE A 145 3.12 -5.51 -8.38
C ILE A 145 3.96 -5.76 -9.63
N ASN A 146 4.73 -4.76 -10.05
CA ASN A 146 5.65 -4.89 -11.19
C ASN A 146 6.96 -5.53 -10.77
N ASP A 147 7.51 -5.09 -9.63
CA ASP A 147 8.65 -5.66 -8.91
C ASP A 147 8.49 -5.27 -7.44
N GLY A 148 9.03 -6.01 -6.48
CA GLY A 148 8.84 -5.75 -5.06
C GLY A 148 7.79 -6.66 -4.43
N PHE A 149 7.22 -6.24 -3.27
CA PHE A 149 6.48 -7.13 -2.40
C PHE A 149 5.15 -6.54 -1.93
N GLN A 150 4.11 -7.38 -1.92
CA GLN A 150 2.91 -7.16 -1.10
C GLN A 150 2.84 -8.28 -0.06
N ILE A 151 2.79 -7.91 1.22
CA ILE A 151 2.80 -8.84 2.34
C ILE A 151 1.48 -8.70 3.10
N LEU A 152 0.72 -9.79 3.15
CA LEU A 152 -0.54 -9.84 3.90
C LEU A 152 -0.30 -10.56 5.22
N LEU A 153 -0.38 -9.81 6.30
CA LEU A 153 -0.25 -10.32 7.67
C LEU A 153 -1.62 -10.68 8.26
N SER A 154 -1.63 -11.10 9.52
CA SER A 154 -2.86 -11.47 10.21
C SER A 154 -3.91 -10.36 10.17
N GLY A 155 -5.11 -10.68 9.68
CA GLY A 155 -6.22 -9.73 9.53
C GLY A 155 -6.11 -8.78 8.35
N GLY A 156 -5.01 -8.82 7.59
CA GLY A 156 -4.84 -8.05 6.36
C GLY A 156 -5.54 -8.69 5.16
N SER A 157 -6.11 -7.87 4.29
CA SER A 157 -6.80 -8.35 3.09
C SER A 157 -6.37 -7.62 1.83
N ALA A 158 -6.25 -8.37 0.72
CA ALA A 158 -6.02 -7.81 -0.61
C ALA A 158 -7.04 -8.34 -1.62
N THR A 159 -7.51 -7.46 -2.51
CA THR A 159 -8.43 -7.82 -3.60
C THR A 159 -7.95 -7.26 -4.93
N ASN A 160 -8.17 -8.01 -6.02
CA ASN A 160 -7.79 -7.56 -7.38
C ASN A 160 -6.30 -7.22 -7.52
N THR A 161 -5.40 -8.06 -6.96
CA THR A 161 -3.96 -7.87 -7.12
C THR A 161 -3.48 -8.44 -8.45
N THR A 162 -2.68 -7.69 -9.20
CA THR A 162 -1.98 -8.17 -10.39
C THR A 162 -0.49 -8.27 -10.10
N ILE A 163 0.09 -9.47 -10.24
CA ILE A 163 1.51 -9.73 -10.02
C ILE A 163 2.17 -9.92 -11.39
N ASN A 164 2.92 -8.93 -11.85
CA ASN A 164 3.63 -9.00 -13.13
C ASN A 164 4.99 -9.68 -12.98
N ASN A 165 5.79 -9.31 -11.97
CA ASN A 165 7.13 -9.87 -11.75
C ASN A 165 7.59 -9.90 -10.28
N GLY A 166 6.83 -9.36 -9.35
CA GLY A 166 7.15 -9.34 -7.91
C GLY A 166 6.51 -10.48 -7.12
N TRP A 167 6.31 -10.25 -5.82
CA TRP A 167 5.84 -11.26 -4.88
C TRP A 167 4.63 -10.77 -4.09
N GLN A 168 3.70 -11.69 -3.87
CA GLN A 168 2.64 -11.54 -2.87
C GLN A 168 2.75 -12.67 -1.86
N ASP A 169 3.06 -12.34 -0.61
CA ASP A 169 3.18 -13.29 0.50
C ASP A 169 1.98 -13.18 1.42
N ILE A 170 1.31 -14.31 1.65
CA ILE A 170 0.10 -14.38 2.47
C ILE A 170 0.41 -15.23 3.70
N SER A 171 0.58 -14.56 4.84
CA SER A 171 0.89 -15.19 6.13
C SER A 171 -0.37 -15.57 6.89
N SER A 172 -0.20 -16.16 8.06
CA SER A 172 -1.28 -16.61 8.93
C SER A 172 -2.33 -15.54 9.18
N GLY A 173 -3.59 -15.84 8.85
CA GLY A 173 -4.71 -14.91 8.97
C GLY A 173 -4.80 -13.85 7.88
N GLY A 174 -3.85 -13.79 6.96
CA GLY A 174 -3.92 -12.94 5.76
C GLY A 174 -4.83 -13.55 4.68
N SER A 175 -5.44 -12.71 3.86
CA SER A 175 -6.38 -13.14 2.81
C SER A 175 -6.18 -12.39 1.50
N ALA A 176 -6.12 -13.12 0.38
CA ALA A 176 -6.11 -12.55 -0.97
C ALA A 176 -7.26 -13.09 -1.81
N THR A 177 -7.89 -12.22 -2.60
CA THR A 177 -8.97 -12.61 -3.51
C THR A 177 -8.75 -11.99 -4.88
N GLN A 178 -9.06 -12.74 -5.96
CA GLN A 178 -8.97 -12.25 -7.34
C GLN A 178 -7.54 -11.79 -7.72
N THR A 179 -6.54 -12.63 -7.40
CA THR A 179 -5.16 -12.35 -7.81
C THR A 179 -4.88 -12.90 -9.20
N ILE A 180 -4.27 -12.07 -10.05
CA ILE A 180 -3.78 -12.46 -11.38
C ILE A 180 -2.26 -12.53 -11.33
N ILE A 181 -1.68 -13.71 -11.59
CA ILE A 181 -0.23 -13.93 -11.64
C ILE A 181 0.18 -14.00 -13.10
N SER A 182 0.93 -13.01 -13.57
CA SER A 182 1.37 -12.89 -14.97
C SER A 182 2.86 -13.13 -15.19
N GLY A 183 3.64 -13.32 -14.10
CA GLY A 183 5.07 -13.61 -14.18
C GLY A 183 5.79 -13.69 -12.84
N GLY A 184 5.16 -13.25 -11.76
CA GLY A 184 5.73 -13.27 -10.42
C GLY A 184 5.32 -14.48 -9.59
N ILE A 185 5.33 -14.33 -8.27
CA ILE A 185 5.09 -15.42 -7.33
C ILE A 185 4.05 -14.98 -6.28
N GLN A 186 3.09 -15.86 -6.02
CA GLN A 186 2.22 -15.78 -4.85
C GLN A 186 2.54 -16.95 -3.92
N THR A 187 2.88 -16.67 -2.65
CA THR A 187 3.14 -17.69 -1.64
C THR A 187 2.09 -17.63 -0.54
N ILE A 188 1.47 -18.77 -0.25
CA ILE A 188 0.49 -18.91 0.82
C ILE A 188 1.10 -19.78 1.91
N TYR A 189 1.37 -19.16 3.06
CA TYR A 189 1.96 -19.81 4.22
C TYR A 189 0.88 -20.34 5.18
N ASP A 190 1.31 -20.91 6.30
CA ASP A 190 0.46 -21.48 7.34
C ASP A 190 -0.65 -20.51 7.79
N GLY A 191 -1.90 -20.97 7.71
CA GLY A 191 -3.08 -20.18 8.06
C GLY A 191 -3.41 -19.02 7.11
N GLY A 192 -2.63 -18.82 6.04
CA GLY A 192 -2.96 -17.89 4.97
C GLY A 192 -4.02 -18.45 4.01
N SER A 193 -4.80 -17.59 3.37
CA SER A 193 -5.84 -17.99 2.45
C SER A 193 -5.85 -17.18 1.16
N ALA A 194 -6.13 -17.85 0.02
CA ALA A 194 -6.34 -17.18 -1.25
C ALA A 194 -7.52 -17.79 -2.03
N SER A 195 -8.21 -16.98 -2.85
CA SER A 195 -9.32 -17.45 -3.65
C SER A 195 -9.43 -16.72 -4.99
N GLU A 196 -10.05 -17.39 -5.99
CA GLU A 196 -10.28 -16.84 -7.33
C GLU A 196 -8.99 -16.40 -8.03
N ILE A 197 -8.00 -17.30 -8.05
CA ILE A 197 -6.68 -17.02 -8.59
C ILE A 197 -6.61 -17.38 -10.06
N THR A 198 -5.97 -16.52 -10.85
CA THR A 198 -5.63 -16.79 -12.25
C THR A 198 -4.12 -16.77 -12.43
N ILE A 199 -3.54 -17.89 -12.86
CA ILE A 199 -2.11 -18.00 -13.14
C ILE A 199 -1.93 -18.06 -14.66
N ASN A 200 -1.59 -16.93 -15.29
CA ASN A 200 -1.29 -16.85 -16.71
C ASN A 200 0.11 -17.36 -17.02
N SER A 201 1.09 -16.91 -16.21
CA SER A 201 2.46 -17.43 -16.12
C SER A 201 2.99 -17.12 -14.71
N GLY A 202 4.14 -17.70 -14.33
CA GLY A 202 4.65 -17.55 -12.97
C GLY A 202 4.15 -18.62 -12.01
N TYR A 203 4.25 -18.37 -10.71
CA TYR A 203 4.17 -19.43 -9.72
C TYR A 203 3.20 -19.09 -8.57
N GLN A 204 2.43 -20.10 -8.14
CA GLN A 204 1.73 -20.08 -6.87
C GLN A 204 2.27 -21.23 -6.01
N VAL A 205 2.72 -20.91 -4.80
CA VAL A 205 3.24 -21.88 -3.84
C VAL A 205 2.32 -21.94 -2.63
N ILE A 206 1.81 -23.11 -2.31
CA ILE A 206 0.92 -23.36 -1.16
C ILE A 206 1.64 -24.29 -0.21
N SER A 207 2.00 -23.82 0.96
CA SER A 207 2.78 -24.60 1.93
C SER A 207 2.23 -24.49 3.35
N SER A 208 2.63 -25.45 4.19
CA SER A 208 2.43 -25.43 5.65
C SER A 208 1.04 -25.04 6.13
N GLY A 209 -0.02 -25.69 5.60
CA GLY A 209 -1.40 -25.40 6.01
C GLY A 209 -2.01 -24.14 5.36
N GLY A 210 -1.35 -23.57 4.38
CA GLY A 210 -1.94 -22.56 3.49
C GLY A 210 -3.11 -23.15 2.70
N SER A 211 -4.13 -22.33 2.40
CA SER A 211 -5.35 -22.78 1.73
C SER A 211 -5.67 -21.92 0.51
N VAL A 212 -5.95 -22.57 -0.63
CA VAL A 212 -6.39 -21.90 -1.84
C VAL A 212 -7.66 -22.53 -2.38
N THR A 213 -8.59 -21.68 -2.82
CA THR A 213 -9.83 -22.14 -3.49
C THR A 213 -9.95 -21.48 -4.87
N THR A 214 -10.39 -22.26 -5.85
CA THR A 214 -10.68 -21.76 -7.21
C THR A 214 -9.46 -21.12 -7.89
N THR A 215 -8.54 -21.94 -8.36
CA THR A 215 -7.41 -21.50 -9.19
C THR A 215 -7.59 -21.93 -10.64
N THR A 216 -7.38 -21.03 -11.60
CA THR A 216 -7.26 -21.39 -13.02
C THR A 216 -5.82 -21.22 -13.49
N ILE A 217 -5.21 -22.29 -14.01
CA ILE A 217 -3.80 -22.30 -14.42
C ILE A 217 -3.73 -22.39 -15.96
N TYR A 218 -3.24 -21.33 -16.60
CA TYR A 218 -3.03 -21.28 -18.03
C TYR A 218 -1.61 -21.74 -18.42
N ARG A 219 -1.33 -21.82 -19.71
CA ARG A 219 -0.03 -22.25 -20.23
C ARG A 219 1.10 -21.33 -19.77
N GLY A 220 2.08 -21.92 -19.06
CA GLY A 220 3.21 -21.19 -18.47
C GLY A 220 3.05 -20.89 -16.98
N GLY A 221 1.84 -21.12 -16.43
CA GLY A 221 1.61 -21.02 -15.00
C GLY A 221 1.86 -22.35 -14.27
N GLU A 222 2.31 -22.28 -13.04
CA GLU A 222 2.55 -23.43 -12.16
C GLU A 222 1.94 -23.20 -10.78
N GLN A 223 1.27 -24.21 -10.24
CA GLN A 223 0.83 -24.26 -8.84
C GLN A 223 1.56 -25.42 -8.14
N SER A 224 2.31 -25.12 -7.10
CA SER A 224 3.02 -26.09 -6.27
C SER A 224 2.37 -26.19 -4.90
N ILE A 225 1.98 -27.41 -4.49
CA ILE A 225 1.36 -27.70 -3.21
C ILE A 225 2.33 -28.58 -2.44
N THR A 226 2.82 -28.07 -1.29
CA THR A 226 3.84 -28.73 -0.48
C THR A 226 3.46 -28.74 1.00
N ASN A 227 4.00 -29.69 1.76
CA ASN A 227 3.91 -29.70 3.23
C ASN A 227 2.48 -29.54 3.78
N ALA A 228 1.54 -30.32 3.28
CA ALA A 228 0.12 -30.29 3.68
C ALA A 228 -0.61 -28.96 3.32
N GLY A 229 -0.17 -28.23 2.33
CA GLY A 229 -0.96 -27.15 1.71
C GLY A 229 -2.24 -27.70 1.08
N LEU A 230 -3.28 -26.89 1.02
CA LEU A 230 -4.58 -27.29 0.46
C LEU A 230 -4.95 -26.45 -0.75
N ALA A 231 -5.21 -27.10 -1.89
CA ALA A 231 -5.84 -26.45 -3.05
C ALA A 231 -7.14 -27.19 -3.41
N THR A 232 -8.21 -26.43 -3.58
CA THR A 232 -9.51 -26.96 -4.01
C THR A 232 -10.03 -26.19 -5.22
N GLY A 233 -10.71 -26.89 -6.13
CA GLY A 233 -11.31 -26.25 -7.32
C GLY A 233 -10.28 -25.74 -8.34
N THR A 234 -9.10 -26.38 -8.44
CA THR A 234 -8.10 -26.02 -9.45
C THR A 234 -8.53 -26.50 -10.84
N ILE A 235 -8.50 -25.60 -11.81
CA ILE A 235 -8.78 -25.87 -13.24
C ILE A 235 -7.49 -25.65 -14.03
N ILE A 236 -6.97 -26.72 -14.66
CA ILE A 236 -5.73 -26.65 -15.44
C ILE A 236 -6.08 -26.49 -16.93
N ARG A 237 -5.70 -25.35 -17.51
CA ARG A 237 -5.88 -24.99 -18.92
C ARG A 237 -4.54 -24.87 -19.66
N GLY A 238 -3.69 -25.89 -19.51
CA GLY A 238 -2.39 -25.99 -20.19
C GLY A 238 -1.19 -25.60 -19.34
N GLY A 239 -1.37 -25.24 -18.06
CA GLY A 239 -0.29 -25.09 -17.09
C GLY A 239 -0.03 -26.37 -16.31
N GLU A 240 0.60 -26.27 -15.14
CA GLU A 240 1.00 -27.42 -14.33
C GLU A 240 0.56 -27.26 -12.86
N GLN A 241 0.17 -28.37 -12.23
CA GLN A 241 -0.01 -28.48 -10.79
C GLN A 241 0.87 -29.60 -10.26
N ARG A 242 1.67 -29.33 -9.26
CA ARG A 242 2.54 -30.31 -8.56
C ARG A 242 2.10 -30.44 -7.10
N VAL A 243 2.08 -31.68 -6.61
CA VAL A 243 1.70 -32.00 -5.22
C VAL A 243 2.79 -32.90 -4.64
N SER A 244 3.38 -32.51 -3.49
CA SER A 244 4.45 -33.25 -2.84
C SER A 244 4.33 -33.24 -1.30
#